data_047dc22db814c276cfdeaffe2e905c18
#
_entry.id   047dc22db814c276cfdeaffe2e905c18
#
_cell.length_a   1.000
_cell.length_b   1.000
_cell.length_c   1.000
_cell.angle_alpha   90.00
_cell.angle_beta   90.00
_cell.angle_gamma   90.00
#
_symmetry.space_group_name_H-M   'P 1'
#
loop_
_entity.id
_entity.type
_entity.pdbx_description
1 polymer ?
#
loop_
_entity_poly.entity_id
_entity_poly.type
_entity_poly.pdbx_seq_one_letter_code
_entity_poly.pdbx_strand_id
1 'polypeptide(L)'
;MNRIYIMLAALLANIALISLASCSDDENSGGQPVIECVRLTDPEKADSTFTDATVGQMILIQGQNLNNALNVYINNQDCYFNSNYNTSTHLIVPIPADLVVRGMDENVPLEIRIETTHGTASYPFHVIAGYPSLELYKADLELNADGIPEMRPGQEVTLVGKLLHEIEHIYVADLDTVPLAEVTEWSLNDDCTTLTIKMPQSEIPAYGVYVLECYAGNAYCGFSKSPMEPEVYDVSTDMPIPGQKVVIYGKYLTNLTAVNLCGEIDIDINTVETTDAMDKLTFTMPEQLPTAESNGILTVTTLGGRATLPFYRYDWIYEDFDGNGTTIDWGWGTNNFGGNPAWGWPALPSSCPITMKSGNFAYFEAYTSWWDHNFLWNAKATPEGIDPKTPLSKIELRYEVYLHELPTIATTMTSTITVFKQEKAGIPIVDRATGETMPGQWMSVAVPLTEFAPSAATYADICALNVGDGDFKIYLGYDNAGDLVIIAYDNFRLYVKE
;
A
#
# COMPACT_ATOMS: atom_id res chain seq x y z
N MET A 1 -77.23 39.18 -64.58
CA MET A 1 -76.62 39.78 -63.36
C MET A 1 -76.95 39.11 -62.08
N ASN A 2 -78.12 38.58 -61.87
CA ASN A 2 -78.52 37.99 -60.56
C ASN A 2 -77.91 36.65 -60.14
N ARG A 3 -77.31 35.85 -61.03
CA ARG A 3 -76.69 34.56 -60.69
C ARG A 3 -75.24 34.67 -60.11
N ILE A 4 -74.55 35.76 -60.46
CA ILE A 4 -73.21 36.01 -59.93
C ILE A 4 -73.26 36.51 -58.47
N TYR A 5 -74.22 37.32 -58.11
CA TYR A 5 -74.46 37.80 -56.73
C TYR A 5 -74.86 36.69 -55.77
N ILE A 6 -75.62 35.70 -56.24
CA ILE A 6 -76.02 34.56 -55.41
C ILE A 6 -74.84 33.63 -55.17
N MET A 7 -73.95 33.42 -56.13
CA MET A 7 -72.75 32.66 -55.95
C MET A 7 -71.72 33.37 -55.04
N LEU A 8 -71.64 34.71 -55.15
CA LEU A 8 -70.73 35.48 -54.32
C LEU A 8 -71.22 35.52 -52.85
N ALA A 9 -72.55 35.60 -52.64
CA ALA A 9 -73.19 35.53 -51.31
C ALA A 9 -73.04 34.16 -50.67
N ALA A 10 -73.18 33.05 -51.44
CA ALA A 10 -72.90 31.70 -50.96
C ALA A 10 -71.43 31.43 -50.63
N LEU A 11 -70.49 32.05 -51.39
CA LEU A 11 -69.06 31.94 -51.11
C LEU A 11 -68.67 32.73 -49.84
N LEU A 12 -69.25 33.93 -49.63
CA LEU A 12 -69.05 34.75 -48.44
C LEU A 12 -69.70 34.11 -47.18
N ALA A 13 -70.81 33.42 -47.31
CA ALA A 13 -71.41 32.70 -46.21
C ALA A 13 -70.61 31.43 -45.77
N ASN A 14 -69.98 30.75 -46.72
CA ASN A 14 -69.03 29.65 -46.37
C ASN A 14 -67.71 30.13 -45.75
N ILE A 15 -67.19 31.33 -46.15
CA ILE A 15 -66.05 31.90 -45.53
C ILE A 15 -66.35 32.42 -44.11
N ALA A 16 -67.55 32.88 -43.83
CA ALA A 16 -67.98 33.31 -42.49
C ALA A 16 -68.26 32.15 -41.52
N LEU A 17 -68.50 30.90 -42.03
CA LEU A 17 -68.64 29.72 -41.19
C LEU A 17 -67.24 29.04 -40.79
N ILE A 18 -66.22 29.40 -41.50
CA ILE A 18 -64.85 28.89 -41.20
C ILE A 18 -64.12 29.78 -40.16
N SER A 19 -64.58 31.01 -39.91
CA SER A 19 -63.96 31.95 -38.97
C SER A 19 -64.52 31.97 -37.56
N LEU A 20 -65.38 31.01 -37.18
CA LEU A 20 -65.90 30.86 -35.80
C LEU A 20 -65.42 29.63 -35.08
N ALA A 21 -64.36 28.98 -35.58
CA ALA A 21 -63.45 28.13 -34.76
C ALA A 21 -62.45 29.04 -34.06
N SER A 22 -62.91 30.01 -33.26
CA SER A 22 -62.07 30.75 -32.33
C SER A 22 -61.62 29.77 -31.24
N CYS A 23 -60.33 29.61 -31.07
CA CYS A 23 -59.76 29.07 -29.88
C CYS A 23 -60.41 29.70 -28.64
N SER A 24 -61.24 29.01 -27.95
CA SER A 24 -61.45 29.25 -26.53
C SER A 24 -60.34 28.40 -25.85
N ASP A 25 -59.37 29.09 -25.33
CA ASP A 25 -58.51 28.53 -24.27
C ASP A 25 -59.39 28.29 -23.03
N ASP A 26 -60.30 27.32 -23.11
CA ASP A 26 -60.93 26.75 -21.94
C ASP A 26 -59.98 25.71 -21.36
N GLU A 27 -59.17 26.11 -20.38
CA GLU A 27 -58.32 25.23 -19.56
C GLU A 27 -59.13 24.07 -18.90
N ASN A 28 -60.46 23.96 -19.15
CA ASN A 28 -61.33 23.00 -18.55
C ASN A 28 -62.13 22.10 -19.52
N SER A 29 -61.81 22.15 -20.82
CA SER A 29 -62.42 21.24 -21.82
C SER A 29 -61.44 20.09 -22.15
N GLY A 30 -61.17 19.26 -21.14
CA GLY A 30 -60.29 18.08 -21.31
C GLY A 30 -61.12 16.91 -21.86
N GLY A 31 -60.82 16.49 -23.09
CA GLY A 31 -61.19 15.17 -23.58
C GLY A 31 -60.37 14.08 -22.91
N GLN A 32 -60.74 12.83 -23.14
CA GLN A 32 -59.92 11.71 -22.69
C GLN A 32 -58.49 11.81 -23.31
N PRO A 33 -57.41 11.58 -22.52
CA PRO A 33 -56.06 11.64 -23.03
C PRO A 33 -55.83 10.57 -24.09
N VAL A 34 -54.99 10.90 -25.07
CA VAL A 34 -54.54 9.96 -26.11
C VAL A 34 -53.03 10.14 -26.31
N ILE A 35 -52.27 9.05 -26.33
CA ILE A 35 -50.88 9.02 -26.70
C ILE A 35 -50.78 8.60 -28.17
N GLU A 36 -50.18 9.44 -29.01
CA GLU A 36 -50.04 9.17 -30.46
C GLU A 36 -48.69 8.56 -30.78
N CYS A 37 -47.62 9.10 -30.18
CA CYS A 37 -46.27 8.59 -30.38
C CYS A 37 -45.30 9.03 -29.25
N VAL A 38 -44.13 8.40 -29.22
CA VAL A 38 -42.99 8.80 -28.40
C VAL A 38 -41.83 9.15 -29.31
N ARG A 39 -41.11 10.23 -28.99
CA ARG A 39 -39.96 10.70 -29.75
C ARG A 39 -38.89 11.32 -28.88
N LEU A 40 -37.74 11.68 -29.47
CA LEU A 40 -36.72 12.45 -28.78
C LEU A 40 -37.18 13.88 -28.49
N THR A 41 -36.62 14.49 -27.49
CA THR A 41 -36.89 15.90 -27.11
C THR A 41 -36.29 16.90 -28.11
N ASP A 42 -35.34 16.46 -28.96
CA ASP A 42 -34.70 17.29 -29.98
C ASP A 42 -35.71 17.70 -31.08
N PRO A 43 -35.94 18.99 -31.28
CA PRO A 43 -36.87 19.48 -32.30
C PRO A 43 -36.43 19.13 -33.73
N GLU A 44 -35.13 19.01 -34.00
CA GLU A 44 -34.63 18.63 -35.34
C GLU A 44 -34.91 17.17 -35.70
N LYS A 45 -35.27 16.36 -34.69
CA LYS A 45 -35.63 14.94 -34.82
C LYS A 45 -37.11 14.67 -34.55
N ALA A 46 -37.96 15.65 -34.77
CA ALA A 46 -39.38 15.55 -34.48
C ALA A 46 -40.13 14.40 -35.19
N ASP A 47 -39.61 13.98 -36.36
CA ASP A 47 -40.19 12.89 -37.16
C ASP A 47 -39.69 11.48 -36.72
N SER A 48 -38.72 11.42 -35.80
CA SER A 48 -38.11 10.15 -35.30
C SER A 48 -38.94 9.60 -34.14
N THR A 49 -39.94 8.80 -34.44
CA THR A 49 -40.78 8.11 -33.42
C THR A 49 -40.21 6.73 -33.13
N PHE A 50 -40.37 6.23 -31.90
CA PHE A 50 -39.89 4.92 -31.46
C PHE A 50 -40.82 4.33 -30.38
N THR A 51 -40.74 3.00 -30.20
CA THR A 51 -41.50 2.23 -29.22
C THR A 51 -40.56 1.59 -28.17
N ASP A 52 -39.23 1.77 -28.33
CA ASP A 52 -38.21 1.22 -27.48
C ASP A 52 -37.24 2.31 -27.04
N ALA A 53 -36.90 2.35 -25.77
CA ALA A 53 -35.93 3.29 -25.22
C ALA A 53 -35.06 2.63 -24.12
N THR A 54 -33.96 3.26 -23.75
CA THR A 54 -33.13 2.80 -22.65
C THR A 54 -33.51 3.51 -21.35
N VAL A 55 -33.21 2.88 -20.23
CA VAL A 55 -33.29 3.53 -18.90
C VAL A 55 -32.43 4.80 -18.91
N GLY A 56 -32.84 5.80 -18.14
CA GLY A 56 -32.17 7.11 -18.08
C GLY A 56 -32.40 8.01 -19.31
N GLN A 57 -33.03 7.55 -20.39
CA GLN A 57 -33.27 8.35 -21.57
C GLN A 57 -34.42 9.35 -21.33
N MET A 58 -34.25 10.59 -21.80
CA MET A 58 -35.33 11.58 -21.81
C MET A 58 -36.18 11.42 -23.06
N ILE A 59 -37.49 11.21 -22.88
CA ILE A 59 -38.46 11.03 -23.97
C ILE A 59 -39.49 12.14 -23.98
N LEU A 60 -40.03 12.43 -25.15
CA LEU A 60 -41.19 13.30 -25.33
C LEU A 60 -42.38 12.45 -25.80
N ILE A 61 -43.42 12.44 -24.99
CA ILE A 61 -44.71 11.80 -25.33
C ILE A 61 -45.57 12.85 -26.04
N GLN A 62 -46.01 12.53 -27.23
CA GLN A 62 -46.86 13.38 -28.04
C GLN A 62 -48.25 12.76 -28.17
N GLY A 63 -49.29 13.61 -28.12
CA GLY A 63 -50.66 13.13 -28.16
C GLY A 63 -51.69 14.27 -28.10
N GLN A 64 -52.83 13.97 -27.54
CA GLN A 64 -53.96 14.92 -27.35
C GLN A 64 -54.50 14.85 -25.94
N ASN A 65 -54.95 16.00 -25.41
CA ASN A 65 -55.52 16.13 -24.08
C ASN A 65 -54.59 15.67 -22.95
N LEU A 66 -53.29 15.88 -23.10
CA LEU A 66 -52.25 15.47 -22.13
C LEU A 66 -52.07 16.49 -20.99
N ASN A 67 -52.71 17.67 -21.10
CA ASN A 67 -52.70 18.66 -20.01
C ASN A 67 -53.37 18.11 -18.74
N ASN A 68 -52.95 18.64 -17.58
CA ASN A 68 -53.39 18.19 -16.26
C ASN A 68 -53.03 16.72 -15.98
N ALA A 69 -51.87 16.25 -16.47
CA ALA A 69 -51.33 14.97 -16.08
C ALA A 69 -51.08 14.94 -14.56
N LEU A 70 -51.57 13.91 -13.92
CA LEU A 70 -51.42 13.64 -12.49
C LEU A 70 -50.24 12.72 -12.24
N ASN A 71 -50.19 11.61 -12.98
CA ASN A 71 -49.11 10.60 -12.87
C ASN A 71 -48.76 10.08 -14.25
N VAL A 72 -47.50 9.67 -14.37
CA VAL A 72 -46.96 8.94 -15.53
C VAL A 72 -46.32 7.67 -15.02
N TYR A 73 -46.66 6.54 -15.59
CA TYR A 73 -46.07 5.25 -15.26
C TYR A 73 -45.43 4.65 -16.50
N ILE A 74 -44.27 4.03 -16.27
CA ILE A 74 -43.63 3.16 -17.24
C ILE A 74 -43.45 1.80 -16.57
N ASN A 75 -43.98 0.72 -17.18
CA ASN A 75 -43.95 -0.62 -16.60
C ASN A 75 -44.55 -0.66 -15.17
N ASN A 76 -45.62 0.09 -14.92
CA ASN A 76 -46.26 0.33 -13.62
C ASN A 76 -45.37 1.06 -12.56
N GLN A 77 -44.18 1.48 -12.87
CA GLN A 77 -43.37 2.30 -11.99
C GLN A 77 -43.67 3.79 -12.21
N ASP A 78 -43.88 4.53 -11.14
CA ASP A 78 -44.17 5.98 -11.18
C ASP A 78 -42.92 6.74 -11.68
N CYS A 79 -43.13 7.64 -12.63
CA CYS A 79 -42.07 8.39 -13.28
C CYS A 79 -42.23 9.88 -13.02
N TYR A 80 -41.17 10.52 -12.60
CA TYR A 80 -41.17 11.98 -12.45
C TYR A 80 -41.36 12.67 -13.79
N PHE A 81 -42.14 13.76 -13.82
CA PHE A 81 -42.21 14.70 -14.93
C PHE A 81 -42.36 16.12 -14.38
N ASN A 82 -41.89 17.11 -15.13
CA ASN A 82 -42.04 18.51 -14.76
C ASN A 82 -43.33 19.06 -15.35
N SER A 83 -44.33 19.33 -14.48
CA SER A 83 -45.67 19.84 -14.88
C SER A 83 -45.58 21.18 -15.61
N ASN A 84 -44.55 22.00 -15.46
CA ASN A 84 -44.36 23.25 -16.17
C ASN A 84 -44.11 23.06 -17.69
N TYR A 85 -43.71 21.87 -18.10
CA TYR A 85 -43.49 21.48 -19.51
C TYR A 85 -44.59 20.56 -20.04
N ASN A 86 -45.66 20.39 -19.28
CA ASN A 86 -46.83 19.63 -19.69
C ASN A 86 -47.77 20.54 -20.47
N THR A 87 -48.06 20.18 -21.71
CA THR A 87 -49.03 20.86 -22.57
C THR A 87 -50.17 19.93 -22.96
N SER A 88 -51.17 20.43 -23.67
CA SER A 88 -52.27 19.57 -24.18
C SER A 88 -51.79 18.52 -25.19
N THR A 89 -50.60 18.69 -25.78
CA THR A 89 -50.06 17.82 -26.86
C THR A 89 -48.74 17.18 -26.55
N HIS A 90 -48.02 17.62 -25.53
CA HIS A 90 -46.65 17.15 -25.25
C HIS A 90 -46.41 17.01 -23.76
N LEU A 91 -45.68 15.94 -23.39
CA LEU A 91 -45.19 15.68 -22.05
C LEU A 91 -43.75 15.16 -22.12
N ILE A 92 -42.84 15.76 -21.37
CA ILE A 92 -41.45 15.31 -21.29
C ILE A 92 -41.25 14.48 -20.02
N VAL A 93 -40.73 13.28 -20.19
CA VAL A 93 -40.51 12.32 -19.09
C VAL A 93 -39.11 11.76 -19.19
N PRO A 94 -38.24 11.88 -18.15
CA PRO A 94 -37.07 11.09 -18.03
C PRO A 94 -37.47 9.68 -17.60
N ILE A 95 -37.02 8.66 -18.34
CA ILE A 95 -37.16 7.26 -17.92
C ILE A 95 -36.22 7.07 -16.70
N PRO A 96 -36.72 6.58 -15.55
CA PRO A 96 -35.88 6.37 -14.38
C PRO A 96 -34.68 5.48 -14.69
N ALA A 97 -33.50 5.83 -14.18
CA ALA A 97 -32.29 5.04 -14.38
C ALA A 97 -32.33 3.70 -13.62
N ASP A 98 -33.14 3.65 -12.56
CA ASP A 98 -33.38 2.49 -11.71
C ASP A 98 -34.69 1.74 -12.09
N LEU A 99 -35.26 2.04 -13.26
CA LEU A 99 -36.46 1.32 -13.72
C LEU A 99 -36.15 -0.18 -13.83
N VAL A 100 -36.95 -0.98 -13.14
CA VAL A 100 -36.83 -2.43 -13.19
C VAL A 100 -37.23 -2.92 -14.59
N VAL A 101 -36.27 -3.48 -15.33
CA VAL A 101 -36.46 -4.03 -16.68
C VAL A 101 -36.29 -5.55 -16.73
N ARG A 102 -35.82 -6.15 -15.64
CA ARG A 102 -35.60 -7.60 -15.49
C ARG A 102 -36.34 -8.15 -14.27
N GLY A 103 -36.80 -9.37 -14.38
CA GLY A 103 -37.46 -10.03 -13.24
C GLY A 103 -38.79 -9.41 -12.85
N MET A 104 -39.40 -8.59 -13.73
CA MET A 104 -40.75 -8.08 -13.55
C MET A 104 -41.78 -9.22 -13.52
N ASP A 105 -42.86 -9.03 -12.77
CA ASP A 105 -44.01 -9.93 -12.83
C ASP A 105 -44.52 -9.98 -14.28
N GLU A 106 -44.82 -11.16 -14.80
CA GLU A 106 -45.33 -11.37 -16.18
C GLU A 106 -46.62 -10.59 -16.45
N ASN A 107 -47.32 -10.16 -15.39
CA ASN A 107 -48.52 -9.37 -15.52
C ASN A 107 -48.29 -7.86 -15.60
N VAL A 108 -47.06 -7.38 -15.45
CA VAL A 108 -46.70 -5.96 -15.61
C VAL A 108 -46.75 -5.62 -17.11
N PRO A 109 -47.63 -4.69 -17.54
CA PRO A 109 -47.75 -4.33 -18.95
C PRO A 109 -46.53 -3.50 -19.37
N LEU A 110 -45.93 -3.82 -20.52
CA LEU A 110 -44.87 -3.05 -21.16
C LEU A 110 -45.48 -1.84 -21.88
N GLU A 111 -45.72 -0.78 -21.12
CA GLU A 111 -46.44 0.42 -21.62
C GLU A 111 -46.02 1.69 -20.89
N ILE A 112 -46.27 2.81 -21.55
CA ILE A 112 -46.41 4.12 -20.89
C ILE A 112 -47.88 4.32 -20.57
N ARG A 113 -48.19 4.66 -19.32
CA ARG A 113 -49.55 5.01 -18.89
C ARG A 113 -49.58 6.40 -18.28
N ILE A 114 -50.44 7.26 -18.82
CA ILE A 114 -50.63 8.62 -18.34
C ILE A 114 -52.03 8.70 -17.68
N GLU A 115 -52.07 9.23 -16.48
CA GLU A 115 -53.31 9.54 -15.77
C GLU A 115 -53.48 11.07 -15.74
N THR A 116 -54.63 11.53 -16.21
CA THR A 116 -55.05 12.95 -16.17
C THR A 116 -56.33 13.09 -15.36
N THR A 117 -56.75 14.32 -15.09
CA THR A 117 -58.03 14.58 -14.46
C THR A 117 -59.24 14.11 -15.29
N HIS A 118 -59.05 13.77 -16.58
CA HIS A 118 -60.08 13.40 -17.54
C HIS A 118 -60.01 11.93 -17.99
N GLY A 119 -59.14 11.14 -17.40
CA GLY A 119 -59.00 9.72 -17.73
C GLY A 119 -57.58 9.25 -17.86
N THR A 120 -57.43 8.05 -18.41
CA THR A 120 -56.13 7.37 -18.55
C THR A 120 -55.90 7.02 -20.02
N ALA A 121 -54.65 7.18 -20.47
CA ALA A 121 -54.17 6.69 -21.76
C ALA A 121 -52.97 5.73 -21.57
N SER A 122 -52.94 4.66 -22.34
CA SER A 122 -51.82 3.70 -22.40
C SER A 122 -51.27 3.63 -23.81
N TYR A 123 -49.94 3.42 -23.88
CA TYR A 123 -49.22 3.26 -25.15
C TYR A 123 -48.19 2.15 -25.00
N PRO A 124 -48.22 1.12 -25.87
CA PRO A 124 -47.25 0.06 -25.83
C PRO A 124 -45.85 0.62 -25.99
N PHE A 125 -44.99 0.35 -25.02
CA PHE A 125 -43.64 0.90 -24.97
C PHE A 125 -42.71 -0.06 -24.23
N HIS A 126 -41.53 -0.34 -24.78
CA HIS A 126 -40.58 -1.25 -24.22
C HIS A 126 -39.35 -0.49 -23.76
N VAL A 127 -38.98 -0.65 -22.48
CA VAL A 127 -37.71 -0.11 -21.94
C VAL A 127 -36.72 -1.24 -21.86
N ILE A 128 -35.55 -1.01 -22.45
CA ILE A 128 -34.43 -1.93 -22.42
C ILE A 128 -33.34 -1.38 -21.46
N ALA A 129 -32.62 -2.27 -20.82
CA ALA A 129 -31.42 -1.92 -20.09
C ALA A 129 -30.41 -1.29 -21.05
N GLY A 130 -29.89 -0.13 -20.69
CA GLY A 130 -28.83 0.49 -21.47
C GLY A 130 -27.48 -0.15 -21.17
N TYR A 131 -26.55 -0.08 -22.11
CA TYR A 131 -25.18 -0.56 -21.89
C TYR A 131 -24.47 0.30 -20.85
N PRO A 132 -23.82 -0.32 -19.86
CA PRO A 132 -23.06 0.41 -18.87
C PRO A 132 -21.80 1.04 -19.46
N SER A 133 -21.35 2.16 -18.92
CA SER A 133 -20.03 2.71 -19.20
C SER A 133 -19.29 2.94 -17.90
N LEU A 134 -17.97 2.78 -17.92
CA LEU A 134 -17.13 2.82 -16.73
C LEU A 134 -15.85 3.63 -17.01
N GLU A 135 -15.50 4.50 -16.06
CA GLU A 135 -14.26 5.26 -16.06
C GLU A 135 -13.72 5.32 -14.63
N LEU A 136 -12.40 5.40 -14.48
CA LEU A 136 -11.80 5.68 -13.17
C LEU A 136 -11.97 7.16 -12.81
N TYR A 137 -12.33 7.44 -11.55
CA TYR A 137 -12.29 8.78 -11.02
C TYR A 137 -10.83 9.16 -10.75
N LYS A 138 -10.25 9.96 -11.64
CA LYS A 138 -8.79 10.21 -11.70
C LYS A 138 -8.29 11.26 -10.72
N ALA A 139 -9.17 11.98 -10.01
CA ALA A 139 -8.76 13.14 -9.20
C ALA A 139 -7.80 12.77 -8.05
N ASP A 140 -7.90 11.54 -7.52
CA ASP A 140 -7.16 11.07 -6.34
C ASP A 140 -6.18 9.93 -6.68
N LEU A 141 -5.90 9.67 -7.98
CA LEU A 141 -5.06 8.57 -8.43
C LEU A 141 -3.75 9.05 -9.02
N GLU A 142 -2.67 8.38 -8.66
CA GLU A 142 -1.39 8.53 -9.35
C GLU A 142 -1.50 7.92 -10.75
N LEU A 143 -0.83 8.54 -11.71
CA LEU A 143 -0.78 8.08 -13.09
C LEU A 143 0.64 7.65 -13.42
N ASN A 144 0.78 6.51 -14.13
CA ASN A 144 2.07 6.10 -14.66
C ASN A 144 2.53 7.02 -15.80
N ALA A 145 3.70 6.74 -16.39
CA ALA A 145 4.27 7.52 -17.49
C ALA A 145 3.37 7.59 -18.75
N ASP A 146 2.48 6.62 -18.95
CA ASP A 146 1.54 6.54 -20.06
C ASP A 146 0.19 7.20 -19.72
N GLY A 147 0.06 7.81 -18.55
CA GLY A 147 -1.17 8.43 -18.07
C GLY A 147 -2.26 7.44 -17.66
N ILE A 148 -1.91 6.19 -17.39
CA ILE A 148 -2.80 5.14 -16.90
C ILE A 148 -2.80 5.17 -15.37
N PRO A 149 -3.97 5.14 -14.72
CA PRO A 149 -4.05 5.13 -13.26
C PRO A 149 -3.35 3.92 -12.64
N GLU A 150 -2.56 4.19 -11.59
CA GLU A 150 -1.85 3.17 -10.83
C GLU A 150 -2.67 2.65 -9.65
N MET A 151 -2.73 1.32 -9.50
CA MET A 151 -3.50 0.62 -8.46
C MET A 151 -2.64 -0.28 -7.61
N ARG A 152 -3.00 -0.37 -6.32
CA ARG A 152 -2.35 -1.27 -5.34
C ARG A 152 -3.33 -2.32 -4.85
N PRO A 153 -2.88 -3.54 -4.53
CA PRO A 153 -3.72 -4.52 -3.84
C PRO A 153 -4.31 -3.94 -2.54
N GLY A 154 -5.61 -4.19 -2.30
CA GLY A 154 -6.33 -3.69 -1.14
C GLY A 154 -6.71 -2.21 -1.14
N GLN A 155 -6.34 -1.46 -2.17
CA GLN A 155 -6.70 -0.05 -2.31
C GLN A 155 -8.21 0.09 -2.56
N GLU A 156 -8.82 1.11 -1.93
CA GLU A 156 -10.17 1.54 -2.27
C GLU A 156 -10.12 2.46 -3.49
N VAL A 157 -10.98 2.21 -4.47
CA VAL A 157 -11.00 2.88 -5.77
C VAL A 157 -12.42 3.31 -6.10
N THR A 158 -12.57 4.54 -6.57
CA THR A 158 -13.84 5.05 -7.08
C THR A 158 -13.88 4.98 -8.61
N LEU A 159 -14.87 4.31 -9.12
CA LEU A 159 -15.21 4.23 -10.54
C LEU A 159 -16.46 5.08 -10.80
N VAL A 160 -16.46 5.83 -11.86
CA VAL A 160 -17.62 6.62 -12.29
C VAL A 160 -18.12 6.11 -13.64
N GLY A 161 -19.42 6.20 -13.86
CA GLY A 161 -19.98 5.68 -15.09
C GLY A 161 -21.45 6.07 -15.28
N LYS A 162 -22.09 5.35 -16.17
CA LYS A 162 -23.53 5.50 -16.43
C LYS A 162 -24.15 4.12 -16.51
N LEU A 163 -25.38 4.01 -16.02
CA LEU A 163 -26.16 2.78 -16.06
C LEU A 163 -25.47 1.61 -15.34
N LEU A 164 -24.82 1.90 -14.21
CA LEU A 164 -24.11 0.91 -13.37
C LEU A 164 -25.12 0.16 -12.47
N HIS A 165 -26.21 -0.36 -12.99
CA HIS A 165 -27.21 -1.11 -12.25
C HIS A 165 -27.28 -2.57 -12.70
N GLU A 166 -27.90 -3.42 -11.88
CA GLU A 166 -27.97 -4.87 -12.11
C GLU A 166 -26.59 -5.50 -12.32
N ILE A 167 -25.64 -5.11 -11.44
CA ILE A 167 -24.26 -5.67 -11.43
C ILE A 167 -24.34 -7.12 -10.97
N GLU A 168 -23.84 -8.03 -11.80
CA GLU A 168 -23.75 -9.46 -11.49
C GLU A 168 -22.41 -9.82 -10.91
N HIS A 169 -21.31 -9.36 -11.54
CA HIS A 169 -19.95 -9.58 -11.10
C HIS A 169 -19.03 -8.40 -11.41
N ILE A 170 -17.99 -8.27 -10.62
CA ILE A 170 -16.89 -7.34 -10.86
C ILE A 170 -15.58 -8.12 -10.78
N TYR A 171 -14.76 -8.05 -11.84
CA TYR A 171 -13.48 -8.73 -11.89
C TYR A 171 -12.32 -7.77 -12.12
N VAL A 172 -11.17 -8.14 -11.57
CA VAL A 172 -9.86 -7.72 -12.07
C VAL A 172 -9.44 -8.75 -13.10
N ALA A 173 -9.14 -8.31 -14.31
CA ALA A 173 -8.80 -9.16 -15.45
C ALA A 173 -7.50 -8.69 -16.11
N ASP A 174 -6.91 -9.55 -16.94
CA ASP A 174 -5.82 -9.18 -17.84
C ASP A 174 -6.32 -8.32 -19.03
N LEU A 175 -5.42 -7.94 -19.93
CA LEU A 175 -5.76 -7.13 -21.11
C LEU A 175 -6.64 -7.88 -22.12
N ASP A 176 -6.66 -9.20 -22.09
CA ASP A 176 -7.55 -10.05 -22.89
C ASP A 176 -8.91 -10.26 -22.23
N THR A 177 -9.16 -9.56 -21.12
CA THR A 177 -10.38 -9.62 -20.29
C THR A 177 -10.62 -10.98 -19.63
N VAL A 178 -9.57 -11.78 -19.44
CA VAL A 178 -9.66 -13.04 -18.69
C VAL A 178 -9.67 -12.72 -17.18
N PRO A 179 -10.73 -13.11 -16.45
CA PRO A 179 -10.82 -12.86 -15.02
C PRO A 179 -9.68 -13.50 -14.23
N LEU A 180 -9.01 -12.72 -13.39
CA LEU A 180 -7.92 -13.15 -12.50
C LEU A 180 -8.38 -13.18 -11.04
N ALA A 181 -9.20 -12.20 -10.63
CA ALA A 181 -9.73 -12.12 -9.28
C ALA A 181 -11.10 -11.42 -9.28
N GLU A 182 -12.01 -11.92 -8.47
CA GLU A 182 -13.31 -11.28 -8.25
C GLU A 182 -13.21 -10.20 -7.17
N VAL A 183 -13.83 -9.04 -7.40
CA VAL A 183 -13.99 -7.97 -6.43
C VAL A 183 -15.23 -8.24 -5.59
N THR A 184 -15.05 -8.62 -4.33
CA THR A 184 -16.15 -9.01 -3.44
C THR A 184 -16.62 -7.88 -2.51
N GLU A 185 -15.79 -6.84 -2.32
CA GLU A 185 -16.11 -5.68 -1.50
C GLU A 185 -16.36 -4.47 -2.41
N TRP A 186 -17.61 -4.06 -2.56
CA TRP A 186 -17.99 -2.90 -3.36
C TRP A 186 -19.30 -2.29 -2.89
N SER A 187 -19.54 -1.03 -3.25
CA SER A 187 -20.80 -0.32 -3.03
C SER A 187 -21.12 0.59 -4.20
N LEU A 188 -22.40 0.72 -4.52
CA LEU A 188 -22.93 1.57 -5.58
C LEU A 188 -23.80 2.67 -4.97
N ASN A 189 -23.71 3.90 -5.50
CA ASN A 189 -24.57 5.00 -5.08
C ASN A 189 -26.00 4.84 -5.64
N ASP A 190 -26.98 5.56 -5.06
CA ASP A 190 -28.40 5.46 -5.43
C ASP A 190 -28.67 5.86 -6.88
N ASP A 191 -27.85 6.76 -7.46
CA ASP A 191 -27.99 7.21 -8.85
C ASP A 191 -27.37 6.26 -9.88
N CYS A 192 -26.77 5.13 -9.45
CA CYS A 192 -26.08 4.16 -10.30
C CYS A 192 -25.00 4.78 -11.19
N THR A 193 -24.26 5.74 -10.68
CA THR A 193 -23.22 6.49 -11.39
C THR A 193 -21.85 6.41 -10.75
N THR A 194 -21.79 6.00 -9.48
CA THR A 194 -20.52 5.93 -8.71
C THR A 194 -20.44 4.60 -7.99
N LEU A 195 -19.42 3.84 -8.34
CA LEU A 195 -19.10 2.52 -7.78
C LEU A 195 -17.80 2.60 -7.01
N THR A 196 -17.83 2.33 -5.71
CA THR A 196 -16.63 2.20 -4.90
C THR A 196 -16.30 0.72 -4.75
N ILE A 197 -15.07 0.34 -5.07
CA ILE A 197 -14.57 -1.03 -4.99
C ILE A 197 -13.32 -1.08 -4.14
N LYS A 198 -13.04 -2.23 -3.55
CA LYS A 198 -11.78 -2.53 -2.92
C LYS A 198 -10.99 -3.52 -3.77
N MET A 199 -9.79 -3.12 -4.19
CA MET A 199 -8.92 -3.95 -5.01
C MET A 199 -8.62 -5.27 -4.29
N PRO A 200 -8.69 -6.43 -4.97
CA PRO A 200 -8.33 -7.70 -4.36
C PRO A 200 -6.91 -7.71 -3.79
N GLN A 201 -6.69 -8.45 -2.70
CA GLN A 201 -5.36 -8.64 -2.10
C GLN A 201 -4.48 -9.62 -2.88
N SER A 202 -5.06 -10.37 -3.82
CA SER A 202 -4.34 -11.29 -4.68
C SER A 202 -3.39 -10.55 -5.64
N GLU A 203 -2.48 -11.30 -6.23
CA GLU A 203 -1.60 -10.76 -7.26
C GLU A 203 -2.41 -10.20 -8.44
N ILE A 204 -2.13 -8.96 -8.82
CA ILE A 204 -2.77 -8.27 -9.93
C ILE A 204 -1.77 -8.10 -11.07
N PRO A 205 -2.21 -8.05 -12.34
CA PRO A 205 -1.32 -7.91 -13.49
C PRO A 205 -0.67 -6.52 -13.52
N ALA A 206 0.48 -6.40 -14.19
CA ALA A 206 1.17 -5.11 -14.38
C ALA A 206 0.29 -4.09 -15.11
N TYR A 207 -0.50 -4.55 -16.07
CA TYR A 207 -1.58 -3.81 -16.73
C TYR A 207 -2.81 -4.70 -16.75
N GLY A 208 -3.94 -4.16 -16.39
CA GLY A 208 -5.19 -4.89 -16.31
C GLY A 208 -6.41 -4.03 -16.59
N VAL A 209 -7.56 -4.66 -16.55
CA VAL A 209 -8.86 -4.00 -16.68
C VAL A 209 -9.79 -4.44 -15.56
N TYR A 210 -10.60 -3.52 -15.06
CA TYR A 210 -11.82 -3.88 -14.36
C TYR A 210 -12.86 -4.30 -15.38
N VAL A 211 -13.47 -5.42 -15.16
CA VAL A 211 -14.61 -5.93 -15.94
C VAL A 211 -15.82 -5.86 -15.01
N LEU A 212 -16.76 -5.03 -15.38
CA LEU A 212 -18.06 -4.94 -14.71
C LEU A 212 -19.07 -5.69 -15.58
N GLU A 213 -19.58 -6.80 -15.08
CA GLU A 213 -20.64 -7.57 -15.71
C GLU A 213 -22.00 -7.13 -15.20
N CYS A 214 -22.80 -6.52 -16.06
CA CYS A 214 -24.16 -6.14 -15.79
C CYS A 214 -25.10 -6.92 -16.71
N TYR A 215 -26.36 -7.02 -16.34
CA TYR A 215 -27.38 -7.67 -17.16
C TYR A 215 -27.42 -7.16 -18.62
N ALA A 216 -27.23 -5.85 -18.81
CA ALA A 216 -27.28 -5.23 -20.13
C ALA A 216 -26.00 -5.39 -20.95
N GLY A 217 -24.91 -5.90 -20.36
CA GLY A 217 -23.61 -6.05 -20.99
C GLY A 217 -22.48 -5.61 -20.08
N ASN A 218 -21.26 -5.69 -20.57
CA ASN A 218 -20.05 -5.43 -19.78
C ASN A 218 -19.51 -4.02 -19.99
N ALA A 219 -18.96 -3.44 -18.92
CA ALA A 219 -18.17 -2.22 -18.97
C ALA A 219 -16.72 -2.49 -18.53
N TYR A 220 -15.79 -1.70 -19.06
CA TYR A 220 -14.36 -1.91 -18.87
C TYR A 220 -13.66 -0.62 -18.49
N CYS A 221 -12.67 -0.72 -17.58
CA CYS A 221 -11.80 0.40 -17.24
C CYS A 221 -10.37 -0.08 -16.97
N GLY A 222 -9.40 0.46 -17.72
CA GLY A 222 -8.00 0.06 -17.62
C GLY A 222 -7.29 0.65 -16.42
N PHE A 223 -6.34 -0.09 -15.87
CA PHE A 223 -5.42 0.34 -14.81
C PHE A 223 -4.03 -0.24 -15.01
N SER A 224 -3.04 0.31 -14.30
CA SER A 224 -1.70 -0.27 -14.13
C SER A 224 -1.44 -0.59 -12.66
N LYS A 225 -0.54 -1.55 -12.42
CA LYS A 225 -0.12 -1.91 -11.06
C LYS A 225 0.88 -0.88 -10.57
N SER A 226 0.58 -0.22 -9.48
CA SER A 226 1.54 0.62 -8.77
C SER A 226 2.66 -0.26 -8.19
N PRO A 227 3.91 0.18 -8.25
CA PRO A 227 4.98 -0.47 -7.52
C PRO A 227 4.63 -0.55 -6.02
N MET A 228 4.85 -1.72 -5.42
CA MET A 228 4.63 -1.90 -3.99
C MET A 228 5.65 -1.10 -3.19
N GLU A 229 5.24 -0.54 -2.06
CA GLU A 229 6.17 0.07 -1.12
C GLU A 229 7.19 -0.96 -0.65
N PRO A 230 8.49 -0.61 -0.63
CA PRO A 230 9.50 -1.50 -0.11
C PRO A 230 9.30 -1.72 1.39
N GLU A 231 9.53 -2.93 1.84
CA GLU A 231 9.63 -3.25 3.26
C GLU A 231 11.06 -3.70 3.53
N VAL A 232 11.66 -3.23 4.62
CA VAL A 232 12.97 -3.69 5.08
C VAL A 232 12.85 -4.16 6.52
N TYR A 233 13.44 -5.31 6.84
CA TYR A 233 13.29 -5.94 8.17
C TYR A 233 14.58 -5.98 8.95
N ASP A 234 15.71 -6.20 8.26
CA ASP A 234 17.01 -6.40 8.88
C ASP A 234 18.13 -6.17 7.88
N VAL A 235 19.33 -6.14 8.36
CA VAL A 235 20.57 -6.02 7.59
C VAL A 235 21.60 -7.01 8.12
N SER A 236 22.43 -7.58 7.29
CA SER A 236 23.44 -8.59 7.71
C SER A 236 24.37 -8.09 8.82
N THR A 237 24.75 -6.82 8.76
CA THR A 237 25.41 -6.08 9.84
C THR A 237 25.01 -4.62 9.78
N ASP A 238 24.75 -4.01 10.92
CA ASP A 238 24.31 -2.61 11.06
C ASP A 238 25.46 -1.63 11.32
N MET A 239 26.70 -2.15 11.53
CA MET A 239 27.94 -1.38 11.59
C MET A 239 29.04 -2.08 10.75
N PRO A 240 28.86 -2.18 9.42
CA PRO A 240 29.85 -2.84 8.56
C PRO A 240 31.13 -2.03 8.44
N ILE A 241 32.25 -2.74 8.28
CA ILE A 241 33.54 -2.13 7.99
C ILE A 241 33.70 -1.83 6.49
N PRO A 242 34.59 -0.89 6.09
CA PRO A 242 34.88 -0.61 4.68
C PRO A 242 35.16 -1.87 3.87
N GLY A 243 34.59 -1.98 2.68
CA GLY A 243 34.73 -3.13 1.79
C GLY A 243 33.93 -4.37 2.17
N GLN A 244 33.22 -4.39 3.31
CA GLN A 244 32.34 -5.49 3.70
C GLN A 244 31.07 -5.51 2.85
N LYS A 245 30.61 -6.71 2.45
CA LYS A 245 29.31 -6.88 1.83
C LYS A 245 28.21 -6.76 2.86
N VAL A 246 27.20 -5.93 2.57
CA VAL A 246 26.02 -5.71 3.39
C VAL A 246 24.82 -6.24 2.63
N VAL A 247 24.01 -7.08 3.27
CA VAL A 247 22.75 -7.60 2.73
C VAL A 247 21.60 -6.98 3.50
N ILE A 248 20.72 -6.29 2.80
CA ILE A 248 19.43 -5.78 3.32
C ILE A 248 18.38 -6.83 3.02
N TYR A 249 17.60 -7.23 4.02
CA TYR A 249 16.49 -8.18 3.91
C TYR A 249 15.15 -7.45 3.94
N GLY A 250 14.26 -7.80 3.02
CA GLY A 250 12.99 -7.08 2.91
C GLY A 250 11.97 -7.75 1.99
N LYS A 251 11.08 -6.94 1.43
CA LYS A 251 10.16 -7.29 0.35
C LYS A 251 10.01 -6.12 -0.62
N TYR A 252 9.60 -6.43 -1.84
CA TYR A 252 9.34 -5.43 -2.87
C TYR A 252 10.55 -4.52 -3.18
N LEU A 253 11.76 -5.08 -3.03
CA LEU A 253 13.03 -4.39 -3.23
C LEU A 253 13.40 -4.34 -4.72
N THR A 254 12.48 -3.88 -5.55
CA THR A 254 12.64 -3.76 -7.01
C THR A 254 12.54 -2.30 -7.45
N ASN A 255 12.97 -2.00 -8.67
CA ASN A 255 12.99 -0.64 -9.20
C ASN A 255 13.68 0.35 -8.26
N LEU A 256 14.85 -0.05 -7.78
CA LEU A 256 15.66 0.72 -6.84
C LEU A 256 16.05 2.07 -7.47
N THR A 257 15.83 3.15 -6.74
CA THR A 257 16.19 4.52 -7.15
C THR A 257 17.26 5.15 -6.29
N ALA A 258 17.37 4.74 -5.00
CA ALA A 258 18.44 5.17 -4.12
C ALA A 258 18.64 4.20 -2.94
N VAL A 259 19.89 4.12 -2.46
CA VAL A 259 20.25 3.60 -1.14
C VAL A 259 21.13 4.65 -0.49
N ASN A 260 20.68 5.17 0.65
CA ASN A 260 21.40 6.20 1.40
C ASN A 260 21.74 5.69 2.80
N LEU A 261 23.00 5.86 3.19
CA LEU A 261 23.50 5.50 4.52
C LEU A 261 23.52 6.76 5.39
N CYS A 262 22.69 6.75 6.40
CA CYS A 262 22.66 7.71 7.51
C CYS A 262 22.45 9.18 7.10
N GLY A 263 21.91 9.45 5.91
CA GLY A 263 21.73 10.80 5.36
C GLY A 263 23.02 11.43 4.79
N GLU A 264 24.16 10.72 4.82
CA GLU A 264 25.48 11.25 4.47
C GLU A 264 26.08 10.62 3.19
N ILE A 265 25.79 9.35 2.92
CA ILE A 265 26.48 8.59 1.88
C ILE A 265 25.47 7.92 0.96
N ASP A 266 25.52 8.25 -0.32
CA ASP A 266 24.73 7.58 -1.35
C ASP A 266 25.52 6.41 -1.94
N ILE A 267 24.88 5.24 -2.02
CA ILE A 267 25.43 4.06 -2.68
C ILE A 267 25.12 4.14 -4.17
N ASP A 268 26.10 3.89 -5.03
CA ASP A 268 25.83 3.76 -6.47
C ASP A 268 24.93 2.55 -6.73
N ILE A 269 23.67 2.83 -7.10
CA ILE A 269 22.65 1.80 -7.33
C ILE A 269 23.02 0.81 -8.43
N ASN A 270 23.92 1.18 -9.36
CA ASN A 270 24.41 0.25 -10.40
C ASN A 270 25.32 -0.85 -9.84
N THR A 271 25.82 -0.67 -8.60
CA THR A 271 26.64 -1.66 -7.89
C THR A 271 25.84 -2.51 -6.91
N VAL A 272 24.53 -2.22 -6.74
CA VAL A 272 23.66 -2.96 -5.84
C VAL A 272 23.10 -4.18 -6.56
N GLU A 273 23.32 -5.36 -5.98
CA GLU A 273 22.78 -6.63 -6.46
C GLU A 273 21.40 -6.86 -5.84
N THR A 274 20.40 -7.20 -6.67
CA THR A 274 19.03 -7.55 -6.23
C THR A 274 18.76 -9.01 -6.55
N THR A 275 18.10 -9.75 -5.65
CA THR A 275 17.66 -11.12 -5.91
C THR A 275 16.44 -11.17 -6.83
N ASP A 276 16.25 -12.27 -7.57
CA ASP A 276 15.06 -12.50 -8.40
C ASP A 276 13.76 -12.51 -7.57
N ALA A 277 13.85 -12.90 -6.30
CA ALA A 277 12.73 -12.88 -5.35
C ALA A 277 12.39 -11.46 -4.84
N MET A 278 13.21 -10.44 -5.16
CA MET A 278 13.04 -9.04 -4.72
C MET A 278 13.00 -8.89 -3.18
N ASP A 279 13.67 -9.80 -2.48
CA ASP A 279 13.67 -9.91 -1.02
C ASP A 279 15.01 -9.50 -0.37
N LYS A 280 16.04 -9.26 -1.20
CA LYS A 280 17.38 -8.87 -0.75
C LYS A 280 18.02 -7.87 -1.69
N LEU A 281 18.73 -6.90 -1.08
CA LEU A 281 19.69 -6.02 -1.75
C LEU A 281 21.06 -6.27 -1.17
N THR A 282 22.09 -6.33 -2.00
CA THR A 282 23.49 -6.47 -1.55
C THR A 282 24.32 -5.34 -2.11
N PHE A 283 25.05 -4.65 -1.24
CA PHE A 283 26.03 -3.64 -1.62
C PHE A 283 27.35 -3.81 -0.87
N THR A 284 28.40 -3.19 -1.35
CA THR A 284 29.70 -3.14 -0.66
C THR A 284 29.83 -1.84 0.09
N MET A 285 30.17 -1.90 1.38
CA MET A 285 30.37 -0.71 2.21
C MET A 285 31.51 0.14 1.65
N PRO A 286 31.30 1.46 1.42
CA PRO A 286 32.33 2.35 0.94
C PRO A 286 33.45 2.58 1.97
N GLU A 287 34.57 3.16 1.53
CA GLU A 287 35.69 3.50 2.42
C GLU A 287 35.31 4.58 3.45
N GLN A 288 34.42 5.48 3.10
CA GLN A 288 33.88 6.47 4.02
C GLN A 288 32.79 5.83 4.87
N LEU A 289 32.87 5.98 6.19
CA LEU A 289 31.85 5.56 7.13
C LEU A 289 30.94 6.74 7.53
N PRO A 290 29.67 6.48 7.90
CA PRO A 290 28.80 7.49 8.48
C PRO A 290 29.43 8.09 9.76
N THR A 291 29.16 9.37 10.03
CA THR A 291 29.67 10.05 11.21
C THR A 291 28.76 9.87 12.43
N ALA A 292 29.29 10.19 13.63
CA ALA A 292 28.50 10.13 14.86
C ALA A 292 27.34 11.17 14.89
N GLU A 293 27.45 12.25 14.10
CA GLU A 293 26.39 13.25 13.95
C GLU A 293 25.34 12.87 12.91
N SER A 294 25.51 11.75 12.22
CA SER A 294 24.57 11.25 11.22
C SER A 294 23.22 10.88 11.83
N ASN A 295 22.19 10.71 10.98
CA ASN A 295 20.85 10.35 11.45
C ASN A 295 20.72 8.88 11.91
N GLY A 296 21.74 8.05 11.71
CA GLY A 296 21.73 6.65 12.12
C GLY A 296 20.69 5.77 11.42
N ILE A 297 20.33 6.11 10.17
CA ILE A 297 19.25 5.45 9.42
C ILE A 297 19.72 5.07 8.01
N LEU A 298 19.68 3.79 7.68
CA LEU A 298 19.76 3.33 6.30
C LEU A 298 18.41 3.52 5.62
N THR A 299 18.42 4.09 4.44
CA THR A 299 17.22 4.34 3.63
C THR A 299 17.32 3.62 2.30
N VAL A 300 16.30 2.85 1.97
CA VAL A 300 16.08 2.25 0.64
C VAL A 300 14.91 2.97 -0.02
N THR A 301 15.10 3.47 -1.23
CA THR A 301 14.07 4.11 -2.04
C THR A 301 13.88 3.35 -3.34
N THR A 302 12.65 3.03 -3.66
CA THR A 302 12.23 2.38 -4.90
C THR A 302 11.18 3.26 -5.61
N LEU A 303 10.75 2.90 -6.80
CA LEU A 303 9.59 3.55 -7.42
C LEU A 303 8.30 3.42 -6.58
N GLY A 304 8.20 2.39 -5.73
CA GLY A 304 7.03 2.16 -4.88
C GLY A 304 7.01 2.97 -3.58
N GLY A 305 8.11 3.60 -3.20
CA GLY A 305 8.20 4.34 -1.95
C GLY A 305 9.55 4.21 -1.24
N ARG A 306 9.52 4.37 0.08
CA ARG A 306 10.72 4.44 0.91
C ARG A 306 10.58 3.56 2.15
N ALA A 307 11.65 2.83 2.48
CA ALA A 307 11.77 2.07 3.73
C ALA A 307 13.07 2.38 4.44
N THR A 308 13.10 2.21 5.76
CA THR A 308 14.24 2.60 6.60
C THR A 308 14.56 1.53 7.63
N LEU A 309 15.85 1.48 8.03
CA LEU A 309 16.36 0.66 9.14
C LEU A 309 17.35 1.45 9.98
N PRO A 310 17.49 1.17 11.28
CA PRO A 310 18.60 1.66 12.07
C PRO A 310 19.95 1.16 11.50
N PHE A 311 20.92 2.08 11.37
CA PHE A 311 22.21 1.78 10.80
C PHE A 311 23.26 2.77 11.32
N TYR A 312 24.42 2.32 11.79
CA TYR A 312 25.42 3.15 12.42
C TYR A 312 24.86 4.03 13.56
N ARG A 313 24.11 3.40 14.49
CA ARG A 313 23.55 4.07 15.68
C ARG A 313 24.62 4.19 16.77
N TYR A 314 25.43 5.24 16.69
CA TYR A 314 26.48 5.53 17.67
C TYR A 314 25.92 5.76 19.09
N ASP A 315 24.71 6.28 19.22
CA ASP A 315 24.00 6.44 20.47
C ASP A 315 23.53 5.12 21.12
N TRP A 316 23.60 4.00 20.39
CA TRP A 316 23.30 2.66 20.89
C TRP A 316 24.54 1.85 21.25
N ILE A 317 25.76 2.40 21.06
CA ILE A 317 27.02 1.72 21.38
C ILE A 317 27.08 1.48 22.90
N TYR A 318 27.34 0.25 23.26
CA TYR A 318 27.66 -0.16 24.62
C TYR A 318 29.16 -0.05 24.86
N GLU A 319 29.99 -0.58 23.96
CA GLU A 319 31.44 -0.50 23.99
C GLU A 319 32.04 -0.80 22.60
N ASP A 320 32.82 0.12 22.05
CA ASP A 320 33.52 -0.01 20.75
C ASP A 320 35.02 0.09 20.84
N PHE A 321 35.58 0.18 22.04
CA PHE A 321 36.99 0.36 22.30
C PHE A 321 37.62 1.62 21.68
N ASP A 322 36.85 2.46 21.04
CA ASP A 322 37.23 3.72 20.38
C ASP A 322 36.86 4.96 21.19
N GLY A 323 36.08 4.76 22.25
CA GLY A 323 35.64 5.82 23.15
C GLY A 323 34.25 6.34 22.84
N ASN A 324 33.53 5.72 21.91
CA ASN A 324 32.08 5.91 21.77
C ASN A 324 31.38 4.86 22.65
N GLY A 325 30.34 5.25 23.37
CA GLY A 325 29.60 4.34 24.25
C GLY A 325 29.83 4.57 25.73
N THR A 326 29.71 3.51 26.53
CA THR A 326 29.80 3.61 27.97
C THR A 326 31.25 3.88 28.41
N THR A 327 31.45 4.81 29.36
CA THR A 327 32.80 5.10 29.84
C THR A 327 33.35 3.93 30.63
N ILE A 328 34.35 3.25 30.09
CA ILE A 328 35.11 2.25 30.81
C ILE A 328 36.13 2.95 31.70
N ASP A 329 36.07 2.69 32.98
CA ASP A 329 36.90 3.36 33.98
C ASP A 329 38.12 2.50 34.40
N TRP A 330 38.01 1.19 34.29
CA TRP A 330 39.06 0.26 34.75
C TRP A 330 38.86 -1.14 34.16
N GLY A 331 39.91 -1.82 33.78
CA GLY A 331 39.85 -3.18 33.25
C GLY A 331 40.92 -4.10 33.79
N TRP A 332 40.59 -5.36 33.96
CA TRP A 332 41.45 -6.46 34.32
C TRP A 332 41.47 -7.50 33.22
N GLY A 333 42.66 -7.91 32.79
CA GLY A 333 42.82 -8.99 31.81
C GLY A 333 44.26 -9.13 31.38
N THR A 334 44.63 -10.32 31.00
CA THR A 334 46.02 -10.67 30.57
C THR A 334 46.30 -10.46 29.11
N ASN A 335 45.29 -9.98 28.35
CA ASN A 335 45.39 -9.97 26.91
C ASN A 335 45.21 -8.60 26.29
N ASN A 336 45.88 -8.40 25.21
CA ASN A 336 46.20 -7.15 24.59
C ASN A 336 44.98 -6.53 23.91
N PHE A 337 44.76 -5.27 24.21
CA PHE A 337 43.84 -4.46 23.42
C PHE A 337 44.55 -3.86 22.23
N GLY A 338 43.85 -3.74 21.12
CA GLY A 338 44.30 -2.96 19.99
C GLY A 338 44.47 -1.52 20.39
N GLY A 339 45.66 -1.27 20.93
CA GLY A 339 46.38 -0.04 21.01
C GLY A 339 45.65 1.28 21.24
N ASN A 340 44.94 1.49 22.36
CA ASN A 340 44.79 2.86 22.82
C ASN A 340 45.85 3.20 23.86
N PRO A 341 46.97 3.85 23.49
CA PRO A 341 48.06 4.21 24.42
C PRO A 341 47.60 5.17 25.51
N ALA A 342 46.51 5.89 25.34
CA ALA A 342 45.99 6.81 26.33
C ALA A 342 45.44 6.10 27.59
N TRP A 343 45.16 4.81 27.52
CA TRP A 343 44.65 4.01 28.62
C TRP A 343 45.68 3.08 29.24
N GLY A 344 46.94 3.17 28.80
CA GLY A 344 48.03 2.36 29.32
C GLY A 344 48.02 0.89 28.89
N TRP A 345 47.28 0.57 27.87
CA TRP A 345 47.16 -0.77 27.30
C TRP A 345 48.32 -1.06 26.35
N PRO A 346 48.90 -2.29 26.33
CA PRO A 346 49.92 -2.63 25.40
C PRO A 346 49.42 -2.57 23.96
N ALA A 347 50.22 -2.07 23.05
CA ALA A 347 49.99 -2.12 21.63
C ALA A 347 49.72 -3.57 21.19
N LEU A 348 48.92 -3.75 20.12
CA LEU A 348 48.77 -5.05 19.47
C LEU A 348 50.16 -5.61 19.15
N PRO A 349 50.43 -6.91 19.40
CA PRO A 349 51.67 -7.53 19.01
C PRO A 349 51.85 -7.39 17.49
N SER A 350 53.09 -7.23 17.04
CA SER A 350 53.41 -7.16 15.61
C SER A 350 53.06 -8.43 14.84
N SER A 351 52.77 -9.52 15.55
CA SER A 351 52.27 -10.80 15.04
C SER A 351 50.79 -10.87 14.87
N CYS A 352 50.04 -9.83 15.30
CA CYS A 352 48.56 -9.83 15.18
C CYS A 352 48.16 -9.96 13.72
N PRO A 353 47.43 -11.02 13.36
CA PRO A 353 47.02 -11.25 11.97
C PRO A 353 45.80 -10.41 11.56
N ILE A 354 45.21 -9.71 12.53
CA ILE A 354 43.93 -8.98 12.35
C ILE A 354 44.25 -7.56 11.88
N THR A 355 43.64 -7.19 10.75
CA THR A 355 43.74 -5.81 10.25
C THR A 355 42.63 -4.97 10.89
N MET A 356 43.02 -3.90 11.57
CA MET A 356 42.09 -2.89 12.07
C MET A 356 41.41 -2.23 10.88
N LYS A 357 40.09 -2.16 10.93
CA LYS A 357 39.29 -1.50 9.89
C LYS A 357 38.39 -0.38 10.44
N SER A 358 38.01 -0.43 11.71
CA SER A 358 37.09 0.52 12.34
C SER A 358 37.67 1.16 13.61
N GLY A 359 38.99 1.08 13.86
CA GLY A 359 39.59 1.61 15.07
C GLY A 359 40.21 0.54 15.97
N ASN A 360 39.98 0.61 17.29
CA ASN A 360 40.49 -0.34 18.24
C ASN A 360 39.52 -1.52 18.43
N PHE A 361 40.05 -2.63 18.92
CA PHE A 361 39.26 -3.84 19.23
C PHE A 361 39.89 -4.62 20.38
N ALA A 362 39.12 -5.46 21.06
CA ALA A 362 39.61 -6.38 22.05
C ALA A 362 40.27 -7.60 21.40
N TYR A 363 41.50 -7.93 21.76
CA TYR A 363 42.28 -9.00 21.12
C TYR A 363 42.75 -10.04 22.15
N PHE A 364 42.50 -11.30 21.85
CA PHE A 364 42.97 -12.44 22.59
C PHE A 364 43.94 -13.28 21.78
N GLU A 365 45.06 -13.66 22.39
CA GLU A 365 45.97 -14.69 21.92
C GLU A 365 46.32 -15.57 23.10
N ALA A 366 45.74 -16.73 23.22
CA ALA A 366 45.90 -17.60 24.36
C ALA A 366 45.63 -19.06 24.04
N TYR A 367 46.22 -19.94 24.86
CA TYR A 367 45.90 -21.37 24.79
C TYR A 367 44.57 -21.66 25.54
N THR A 368 43.76 -22.56 25.03
CA THR A 368 42.47 -22.95 25.61
C THR A 368 42.56 -23.66 26.97
N SER A 369 43.72 -23.75 27.58
CA SER A 369 43.95 -24.40 28.88
C SER A 369 43.88 -23.52 30.09
N TRP A 370 43.68 -22.21 29.94
CA TRP A 370 43.82 -21.25 31.01
C TRP A 370 42.52 -20.49 31.31
N TRP A 371 42.23 -20.23 32.63
CA TRP A 371 41.12 -19.47 33.13
C TRP A 371 41.24 -17.95 32.93
N ASP A 372 42.40 -17.49 32.42
CA ASP A 372 42.73 -16.07 32.22
C ASP A 372 42.17 -15.49 30.90
N HIS A 373 41.27 -16.21 30.22
CA HIS A 373 40.69 -15.77 28.95
C HIS A 373 39.44 -14.89 29.18
N ASN A 374 39.65 -13.82 29.92
CA ASN A 374 38.58 -12.89 30.24
C ASN A 374 39.00 -11.45 30.06
N PHE A 375 38.05 -10.65 29.64
CA PHE A 375 38.11 -9.22 29.76
C PHE A 375 37.07 -8.78 30.76
N LEU A 376 37.48 -7.89 31.67
CA LEU A 376 36.63 -7.38 32.72
C LEU A 376 36.77 -5.86 32.76
N TRP A 377 35.65 -5.15 32.63
CA TRP A 377 35.58 -3.72 32.76
C TRP A 377 34.44 -3.28 33.64
N ASN A 378 34.57 -2.07 34.16
CA ASN A 378 33.51 -1.40 34.85
C ASN A 378 32.81 -0.43 33.90
N ALA A 379 31.69 -0.86 33.29
CA ALA A 379 30.86 0.00 32.48
C ALA A 379 29.96 0.87 33.35
N LYS A 380 30.14 2.20 33.28
CA LYS A 380 29.43 3.15 34.16
C LYS A 380 28.12 3.66 33.60
N ALA A 381 27.84 3.51 32.34
CA ALA A 381 26.65 4.04 31.72
C ALA A 381 25.96 2.99 30.84
N THR A 382 24.73 3.27 30.50
CA THR A 382 23.94 2.50 29.53
C THR A 382 23.65 3.37 28.32
N PRO A 383 23.50 2.82 27.10
CA PRO A 383 23.11 3.59 25.92
C PRO A 383 21.83 4.41 26.18
N GLU A 384 21.85 5.69 25.83
CA GLU A 384 20.75 6.62 26.13
C GLU A 384 19.74 6.75 24.98
N GLY A 385 20.10 6.37 23.76
CA GLY A 385 19.31 6.55 22.55
C GLY A 385 18.13 5.60 22.40
N ILE A 386 17.76 4.83 23.45
CA ILE A 386 16.68 3.83 23.43
C ILE A 386 15.56 4.27 24.37
N ASP A 387 14.30 4.27 23.89
CA ASP A 387 13.14 4.56 24.72
C ASP A 387 13.08 3.56 25.91
N PRO A 388 13.05 4.04 27.16
CA PRO A 388 12.93 3.20 28.35
C PRO A 388 11.76 2.20 28.33
N LYS A 389 10.69 2.49 27.58
CA LYS A 389 9.50 1.63 27.44
C LYS A 389 9.65 0.57 26.35
N THR A 390 10.72 0.57 25.58
CA THR A 390 10.94 -0.43 24.53
C THR A 390 10.90 -1.84 25.13
N PRO A 391 10.05 -2.74 24.60
CA PRO A 391 10.01 -4.13 25.04
C PRO A 391 11.38 -4.79 24.91
N LEU A 392 11.86 -5.48 25.95
CA LEU A 392 13.17 -6.11 25.93
C LEU A 392 13.30 -7.17 24.84
N SER A 393 12.20 -7.79 24.45
CA SER A 393 12.14 -8.75 23.32
C SER A 393 12.45 -8.15 21.97
N LYS A 394 12.39 -6.83 21.83
CA LYS A 394 12.78 -6.10 20.62
C LYS A 394 14.26 -5.70 20.60
N ILE A 395 15.01 -5.91 21.68
CA ILE A 395 16.38 -5.43 21.79
C ILE A 395 17.34 -6.61 21.77
N GLU A 396 18.38 -6.49 20.96
CA GLU A 396 19.50 -7.41 20.86
C GLU A 396 20.80 -6.73 21.30
N LEU A 397 21.68 -7.47 21.95
CA LEU A 397 23.11 -7.14 21.98
C LEU A 397 23.72 -7.65 20.67
N ARG A 398 24.34 -6.76 19.91
CA ARG A 398 25.12 -7.10 18.70
C ARG A 398 26.57 -6.74 18.91
N TYR A 399 27.46 -7.53 18.35
CA TYR A 399 28.89 -7.27 18.36
C TYR A 399 29.57 -7.99 17.19
N GLU A 400 30.73 -7.53 16.81
CA GLU A 400 31.60 -8.20 15.85
C GLU A 400 32.58 -9.10 16.56
N VAL A 401 32.83 -10.28 16.00
CA VAL A 401 33.83 -11.24 16.43
C VAL A 401 34.67 -11.72 15.25
N TYR A 402 35.98 -11.77 15.43
CA TYR A 402 36.91 -12.33 14.45
C TYR A 402 37.58 -13.55 15.08
N LEU A 403 37.46 -14.71 14.46
CA LEU A 403 38.21 -15.92 14.82
C LEU A 403 39.23 -16.17 13.72
N HIS A 404 40.53 -16.24 14.08
CA HIS A 404 41.59 -16.36 13.07
C HIS A 404 41.52 -17.70 12.34
N GLU A 405 41.47 -18.81 13.11
CA GLU A 405 41.42 -20.17 12.60
C GLU A 405 40.47 -20.99 13.49
N LEU A 406 39.91 -22.07 12.93
CA LEU A 406 39.16 -23.01 13.74
C LEU A 406 40.09 -23.76 14.69
N PRO A 407 39.69 -23.99 15.93
CA PRO A 407 40.47 -24.84 16.86
C PRO A 407 40.59 -26.24 16.28
N THR A 408 41.72 -26.90 16.59
CA THR A 408 42.00 -28.26 16.11
C THR A 408 41.64 -29.33 17.12
N ILE A 409 41.61 -28.99 18.42
CA ILE A 409 41.34 -29.88 19.55
C ILE A 409 39.93 -29.60 20.11
N ALA A 410 39.61 -28.30 20.33
CA ALA A 410 38.29 -27.92 20.78
C ALA A 410 37.27 -28.06 19.62
N THR A 411 36.14 -28.73 19.87
CA THR A 411 35.08 -28.92 18.89
C THR A 411 33.97 -27.85 19.01
N THR A 412 33.91 -27.20 20.18
CA THR A 412 32.99 -26.07 20.42
C THR A 412 33.75 -24.88 21.01
N MET A 413 33.48 -23.70 20.48
CA MET A 413 33.87 -22.43 21.06
C MET A 413 32.71 -21.52 21.23
N THR A 414 32.60 -20.90 22.39
CA THR A 414 31.49 -19.99 22.73
C THR A 414 32.04 -18.74 23.41
N SER A 415 31.32 -17.65 23.31
CA SER A 415 31.50 -16.46 24.13
C SER A 415 30.59 -16.51 25.35
N THR A 416 31.10 -16.00 26.50
CA THR A 416 30.25 -15.63 27.65
C THR A 416 30.38 -14.13 27.81
N ILE A 417 29.26 -13.44 27.72
CA ILE A 417 29.23 -11.97 27.76
C ILE A 417 28.43 -11.50 28.98
N THR A 418 28.93 -10.50 29.68
CA THR A 418 28.21 -9.80 30.76
C THR A 418 27.96 -8.37 30.33
N VAL A 419 26.69 -7.97 30.31
CA VAL A 419 26.21 -6.60 30.11
C VAL A 419 25.12 -6.31 31.15
N PHE A 420 24.98 -5.08 31.60
CA PHE A 420 24.01 -4.70 32.68
C PHE A 420 24.11 -5.56 33.93
N LYS A 421 25.29 -6.05 34.25
CA LYS A 421 25.54 -7.07 35.33
C LYS A 421 24.84 -8.41 35.12
N GLN A 422 24.34 -8.66 33.94
CA GLN A 422 23.69 -9.90 33.58
C GLN A 422 24.61 -10.70 32.65
N GLU A 423 24.85 -11.96 33.01
CA GLU A 423 25.74 -12.85 32.25
C GLU A 423 24.93 -13.79 31.35
N LYS A 424 25.36 -13.90 30.10
CA LYS A 424 24.91 -14.94 29.18
C LYS A 424 26.10 -15.78 28.73
N ALA A 425 26.11 -17.04 29.16
CA ALA A 425 27.13 -18.02 28.78
C ALA A 425 26.72 -18.82 27.54
N GLY A 426 27.71 -19.37 26.87
CA GLY A 426 27.51 -20.33 25.78
C GLY A 426 26.97 -19.69 24.47
N ILE A 427 27.30 -18.44 24.19
CA ILE A 427 26.92 -17.76 22.95
C ILE A 427 27.78 -18.34 21.81
N PRO A 428 27.19 -18.97 20.78
CA PRO A 428 27.95 -19.49 19.65
C PRO A 428 28.68 -18.39 18.89
N ILE A 429 29.93 -18.68 18.43
CA ILE A 429 30.70 -17.77 17.58
C ILE A 429 30.30 -18.07 16.13
N VAL A 430 29.16 -17.53 15.71
CA VAL A 430 28.61 -17.72 14.37
C VAL A 430 28.11 -16.38 13.83
N ASP A 431 28.25 -16.18 12.53
CA ASP A 431 27.68 -15.01 11.88
C ASP A 431 26.14 -15.09 11.87
N ARG A 432 25.49 -14.01 12.28
CA ARG A 432 24.02 -13.96 12.42
C ARG A 432 23.26 -14.07 11.09
N ALA A 433 23.90 -13.67 10.00
CA ALA A 433 23.28 -13.69 8.68
C ALA A 433 23.35 -15.05 8.02
N THR A 434 24.44 -15.80 8.26
CA THR A 434 24.70 -17.11 7.64
C THR A 434 24.41 -18.28 8.58
N GLY A 435 24.53 -18.07 9.90
CA GLY A 435 24.48 -19.12 10.92
C GLY A 435 25.76 -19.97 10.96
N GLU A 436 26.82 -19.53 10.31
CA GLU A 436 28.08 -20.29 10.18
C GLU A 436 29.23 -19.57 10.87
N THR A 437 30.24 -20.33 11.33
CA THR A 437 31.50 -19.80 11.76
C THR A 437 32.41 -19.59 10.55
N MET A 438 32.89 -18.38 10.34
CA MET A 438 33.72 -17.99 9.19
C MET A 438 35.10 -17.53 9.65
N PRO A 439 36.06 -18.44 9.82
CA PRO A 439 37.44 -18.07 10.24
C PRO A 439 38.09 -17.10 9.25
N GLY A 440 38.93 -16.22 9.77
CA GLY A 440 39.62 -15.21 8.99
C GLY A 440 38.78 -14.02 8.54
N GLN A 441 37.54 -13.92 9.03
CA GLN A 441 36.61 -12.85 8.72
C GLN A 441 35.95 -12.32 9.99
N TRP A 442 35.55 -11.04 9.97
CA TRP A 442 34.67 -10.49 10.98
C TRP A 442 33.24 -11.01 10.78
N MET A 443 32.64 -11.54 11.83
CA MET A 443 31.29 -12.07 11.92
C MET A 443 30.46 -11.18 12.83
N SER A 444 29.24 -10.88 12.46
CA SER A 444 28.30 -10.16 13.32
C SER A 444 27.48 -11.17 14.15
N VAL A 445 27.51 -11.04 15.47
CA VAL A 445 26.74 -11.87 16.41
C VAL A 445 25.60 -11.04 16.99
N ALA A 446 24.43 -11.66 17.17
CA ALA A 446 23.27 -11.04 17.81
C ALA A 446 22.69 -11.95 18.91
N VAL A 447 22.45 -11.38 20.09
CA VAL A 447 21.89 -12.09 21.24
C VAL A 447 20.71 -11.28 21.81
N PRO A 448 19.49 -11.82 21.84
CA PRO A 448 18.34 -11.15 22.45
C PRO A 448 18.63 -10.76 23.91
N LEU A 449 18.35 -9.53 24.32
CA LEU A 449 18.55 -9.09 25.70
C LEU A 449 17.72 -9.88 26.71
N THR A 450 16.63 -10.49 26.29
CA THR A 450 15.83 -11.40 27.11
C THR A 450 16.62 -12.65 27.56
N GLU A 451 17.70 -13.01 26.86
CA GLU A 451 18.57 -14.12 27.27
C GLU A 451 19.51 -13.74 28.41
N PHE A 452 19.82 -12.45 28.56
CA PHE A 452 20.59 -11.90 29.68
C PHE A 452 19.69 -11.66 30.91
N ALA A 453 18.49 -11.15 30.71
CA ALA A 453 17.56 -10.78 31.79
C ALA A 453 16.13 -11.29 31.49
N PRO A 454 15.85 -12.60 31.65
CA PRO A 454 14.54 -13.16 31.29
C PRO A 454 13.34 -12.59 32.07
N SER A 455 13.58 -11.99 33.23
CA SER A 455 12.54 -11.38 34.08
C SER A 455 12.27 -9.90 33.76
N ALA A 456 13.12 -9.23 32.98
CA ALA A 456 12.96 -7.84 32.57
C ALA A 456 12.00 -7.75 31.36
N ALA A 457 11.01 -6.87 31.44
CA ALA A 457 10.04 -6.67 30.37
C ALA A 457 10.42 -5.56 29.40
N THR A 458 11.11 -4.53 29.91
CA THR A 458 11.43 -3.32 29.15
C THR A 458 12.92 -2.98 29.27
N TYR A 459 13.37 -2.01 28.45
CA TYR A 459 14.72 -1.47 28.53
C TYR A 459 15.00 -0.84 29.89
N ALA A 460 14.03 -0.13 30.47
CA ALA A 460 14.17 0.43 31.81
C ALA A 460 14.41 -0.63 32.88
N ASP A 461 13.77 -1.80 32.77
CA ASP A 461 13.92 -2.87 33.76
C ASP A 461 15.35 -3.45 33.75
N ILE A 462 15.94 -3.69 32.58
CA ILE A 462 17.32 -4.19 32.51
C ILE A 462 18.32 -3.13 32.96
N CYS A 463 18.10 -1.85 32.60
CA CYS A 463 18.94 -0.75 33.08
C CYS A 463 18.93 -0.65 34.60
N ALA A 464 17.78 -0.92 35.25
CA ALA A 464 17.66 -0.91 36.71
C ALA A 464 18.49 -2.04 37.38
N LEU A 465 18.88 -3.07 36.70
CA LEU A 465 19.76 -4.13 37.19
C LEU A 465 21.23 -3.71 37.24
N ASN A 466 21.61 -2.65 36.49
CA ASN A 466 22.97 -2.13 36.42
C ASN A 466 23.30 -1.16 37.57
N VAL A 467 23.09 -1.58 38.81
CA VAL A 467 23.28 -0.75 40.03
C VAL A 467 24.76 -0.75 40.42
N GLY A 468 25.36 0.43 40.58
CA GLY A 468 26.76 0.63 40.96
C GLY A 468 27.68 0.50 39.72
N ASP A 469 28.97 0.23 39.96
CA ASP A 469 29.91 -0.01 38.85
C ASP A 469 29.48 -1.26 38.10
N GLY A 470 28.99 -1.09 36.84
CA GLY A 470 28.52 -2.18 36.00
C GLY A 470 29.70 -3.00 35.46
N ASP A 471 29.58 -4.31 35.46
CA ASP A 471 30.57 -5.19 34.87
C ASP A 471 30.26 -5.39 33.38
N PHE A 472 31.24 -5.08 32.51
CA PHE A 472 31.27 -5.59 31.14
C PHE A 472 32.35 -6.66 31.09
N LYS A 473 31.99 -7.87 30.66
CA LYS A 473 32.92 -9.01 30.65
C LYS A 473 32.79 -9.80 29.38
N ILE A 474 33.90 -10.31 28.88
CA ILE A 474 33.98 -11.25 27.78
C ILE A 474 34.84 -12.43 28.26
N TYR A 475 34.27 -13.62 28.22
CA TYR A 475 34.99 -14.88 28.47
C TYR A 475 34.87 -15.77 27.22
N LEU A 476 35.93 -16.52 26.96
CA LEU A 476 35.97 -17.56 25.96
C LEU A 476 35.68 -18.92 26.61
N GLY A 477 34.64 -19.60 26.13
CA GLY A 477 34.29 -20.97 26.51
C GLY A 477 34.68 -21.98 25.43
N TYR A 478 35.18 -23.15 25.85
CA TYR A 478 35.56 -24.23 24.95
C TYR A 478 35.42 -25.59 25.64
N ASP A 479 35.25 -26.66 24.83
CA ASP A 479 35.03 -28.02 25.33
C ASP A 479 36.35 -28.83 25.55
N ASN A 480 37.44 -28.49 24.83
CA ASN A 480 38.73 -29.16 24.94
C ASN A 480 39.87 -28.14 25.00
N ALA A 481 40.90 -28.43 25.82
CA ALA A 481 42.03 -27.57 26.03
C ALA A 481 43.22 -27.91 25.12
N GLY A 482 44.11 -26.94 24.86
CA GLY A 482 45.36 -27.12 24.19
C GLY A 482 45.57 -26.38 22.87
N ASP A 483 44.50 -25.83 22.29
CA ASP A 483 44.62 -24.98 21.09
C ASP A 483 45.13 -23.58 21.43
N LEU A 484 45.92 -23.00 20.53
CA LEU A 484 46.17 -21.58 20.50
C LEU A 484 45.01 -20.90 19.80
N VAL A 485 44.28 -20.05 20.50
CA VAL A 485 43.16 -19.28 19.96
C VAL A 485 43.58 -17.84 19.77
N ILE A 486 43.33 -17.32 18.56
CA ILE A 486 43.43 -15.91 18.22
C ILE A 486 42.03 -15.42 17.85
N ILE A 487 41.50 -14.55 18.68
CA ILE A 487 40.16 -14.04 18.54
C ILE A 487 40.11 -12.56 18.91
N ALA A 488 39.21 -11.80 18.26
CA ALA A 488 38.97 -10.40 18.58
C ALA A 488 37.46 -10.11 18.67
N TYR A 489 37.14 -9.09 19.45
CA TYR A 489 35.79 -8.60 19.61
C TYR A 489 35.78 -7.09 19.45
N ASP A 490 34.67 -6.58 18.87
CA ASP A 490 34.49 -5.14 18.61
C ASP A 490 33.00 -4.75 18.59
N ASN A 491 32.76 -3.46 18.65
CA ASN A 491 31.45 -2.82 18.38
C ASN A 491 30.25 -3.44 19.13
N PHE A 492 30.38 -3.63 20.45
CA PHE A 492 29.26 -4.04 21.27
C PHE A 492 28.21 -2.92 21.34
N ARG A 493 27.03 -3.20 20.85
CA ARG A 493 25.93 -2.25 20.77
C ARG A 493 24.58 -2.90 21.02
N LEU A 494 23.62 -2.10 21.39
CA LEU A 494 22.24 -2.51 21.42
C LEU A 494 21.61 -2.23 20.04
N TYR A 495 20.72 -3.10 19.62
CA TYR A 495 19.98 -2.92 18.38
C TYR A 495 18.49 -3.11 18.67
N VAL A 496 17.68 -2.12 18.31
CA VAL A 496 16.21 -2.18 18.47
C VAL A 496 15.60 -2.62 17.14
N LYS A 497 14.90 -3.76 17.17
CA LYS A 497 14.11 -4.23 16.01
C LYS A 497 12.83 -3.43 15.89
N GLU A 498 12.43 -3.09 14.69
CA GLU A 498 11.16 -2.43 14.41
C GLU A 498 9.93 -3.32 14.66
#